data_72c0622500dacd6201a9298ad4b61a61
#
_entry.id   72c0622500dacd6201a9298ad4b61a61
#
_cell.length_a   1.000
_cell.length_b   1.000
_cell.length_c   1.000
_cell.angle_alpha   90.00
_cell.angle_beta   90.00
_cell.angle_gamma   90.00
#
_symmetry.space_group_name_H-M   'P 1'
#
loop_
_entity.id
_entity.type
_entity.pdbx_description
1 polymer ?
#
loop_
_entity_poly.entity_id
_entity_poly.type
_entity_poly.pdbx_seq_one_letter_code
_entity_poly.pdbx_strand_id
1 'polypeptide(L)'
;MSIILSEKSEQYLQKGMTSNFVVDIMFIEEPCTQIYNPTVERIKDVDLEKYKDYEKVSNQNLILYLSDWFIKIYGKLEEYHLDVSGILKKKLIITNIDPIIKNTCKIN
;
A
#
# COMPACT_ATOMS: atom_id res chain seq x y z
N MET A 1 -11.71 10.22 2.08
CA MET A 1 -10.64 9.26 2.36
C MET A 1 -9.61 9.91 3.26
N SER A 2 -9.16 9.22 4.26
CA SER A 2 -8.19 9.75 5.21
C SER A 2 -7.06 8.75 5.46
N ILE A 3 -5.92 9.28 5.91
CA ILE A 3 -4.76 8.47 6.28
C ILE A 3 -4.56 8.61 7.78
N ILE A 4 -4.49 7.48 8.47
CA ILE A 4 -4.26 7.42 9.91
C ILE A 4 -2.91 6.76 10.14
N LEU A 5 -1.99 7.51 10.76
CA LEU A 5 -0.63 7.06 10.99
C LEU A 5 -0.45 6.57 12.42
N SER A 6 0.20 5.41 12.57
CA SER A 6 0.67 4.99 13.88
C SER A 6 1.83 5.88 14.31
N GLU A 7 2.16 5.87 15.60
CA GLU A 7 3.31 6.62 16.11
C GLU A 7 4.60 6.22 15.40
N LYS A 8 4.79 4.92 15.14
CA LYS A 8 5.95 4.43 14.40
C LYS A 8 6.02 4.94 12.98
N SER A 9 4.87 5.02 12.27
CA SER A 9 4.86 5.55 10.92
C SER A 9 5.12 7.05 10.90
N GLU A 10 4.65 7.81 11.87
CA GLU A 10 4.99 9.23 11.99
C GLU A 10 6.50 9.43 12.17
N GLN A 11 7.14 8.58 12.97
CA GLN A 11 8.59 8.63 13.18
C GLN A 11 9.36 8.19 11.93
N TYR A 12 8.82 7.23 11.18
CA TYR A 12 9.42 6.73 9.95
C TYR A 12 9.43 7.79 8.85
N LEU A 13 8.40 8.61 8.79
CA LEU A 13 8.28 9.68 7.81
C LEU A 13 9.05 10.91 8.30
N GLN A 14 9.82 11.52 7.40
CA GLN A 14 10.61 12.69 7.74
C GLN A 14 9.72 13.93 7.82
N LYS A 15 9.84 14.65 8.92
CA LYS A 15 9.11 15.90 9.13
C LYS A 15 9.53 16.96 8.12
N GLY A 16 8.56 17.70 7.61
CA GLY A 16 8.80 18.81 6.70
C GLY A 16 9.08 18.41 5.25
N MET A 17 9.11 17.11 4.95
CA MET A 17 9.30 16.61 3.60
C MET A 17 8.08 15.83 3.14
N THR A 18 7.65 16.06 1.91
CA THR A 18 6.57 15.27 1.31
C THR A 18 7.10 13.90 0.93
N SER A 19 6.43 12.86 1.38
CA SER A 19 6.75 11.48 1.05
C SER A 19 5.68 10.91 0.13
N ASN A 20 6.11 10.25 -0.93
CA ASN A 20 5.23 9.67 -1.95
C ASN A 20 5.38 8.16 -1.96
N PHE A 21 4.26 7.46 -1.87
CA PHE A 21 4.24 6.00 -1.88
C PHE A 21 3.18 5.51 -2.85
N VAL A 22 3.46 4.40 -3.52
CA VAL A 22 2.47 3.73 -4.35
C VAL A 22 1.88 2.56 -3.58
N VAL A 23 0.56 2.47 -3.62
CA VAL A 23 -0.19 1.33 -3.07
C VAL A 23 -0.59 0.46 -4.25
N ASP A 24 -0.09 -0.75 -4.29
CA ASP A 24 -0.28 -1.68 -5.39
C ASP A 24 -0.54 -3.08 -4.87
N ILE A 25 -0.59 -4.04 -5.76
CA ILE A 25 -0.82 -5.45 -5.46
C ILE A 25 0.38 -6.25 -5.94
N MET A 26 0.90 -7.12 -5.09
CA MET A 26 1.84 -8.14 -5.49
C MET A 26 1.07 -9.46 -5.62
N PHE A 27 1.02 -9.99 -6.84
CA PHE A 27 0.34 -11.26 -7.10
C PHE A 27 1.34 -12.41 -6.98
N ILE A 28 1.00 -13.38 -6.14
CA ILE A 28 1.80 -14.58 -5.94
C ILE A 28 0.94 -15.77 -6.34
N GLU A 29 1.45 -16.57 -7.28
CA GLU A 29 0.78 -17.79 -7.70
C GLU A 29 1.58 -18.99 -7.25
N GLU A 30 0.94 -19.85 -6.47
CA GLU A 30 1.50 -21.10 -5.98
C GLU A 30 0.56 -22.24 -6.39
N PRO A 31 1.01 -23.50 -6.35
CA PRO A 31 0.11 -24.62 -6.60
C PRO A 31 -1.12 -24.53 -5.70
N CYS A 32 -2.30 -24.52 -6.31
CA CYS A 32 -3.60 -24.45 -5.61
C CYS A 32 -3.89 -23.15 -4.87
N THR A 33 -3.03 -22.14 -4.97
CA THR A 33 -3.23 -20.90 -4.21
C THR A 33 -2.84 -19.68 -5.02
N GLN A 34 -3.68 -18.65 -4.98
CA GLN A 34 -3.38 -17.33 -5.53
C GLN A 34 -3.47 -16.32 -4.41
N ILE A 35 -2.44 -15.50 -4.24
CA ILE A 35 -2.37 -14.51 -3.19
C ILE A 35 -2.27 -13.11 -3.81
N TYR A 36 -3.19 -12.24 -3.42
CA TYR A 36 -3.17 -10.82 -3.79
C TYR A 36 -2.73 -10.05 -2.55
N ASN A 37 -1.48 -9.63 -2.54
CA ASN A 37 -0.88 -8.99 -1.37
C ASN A 37 -0.75 -7.48 -1.59
N PRO A 38 -1.42 -6.66 -0.77
CA PRO A 38 -1.27 -5.21 -0.90
C PRO A 38 0.13 -4.78 -0.47
N THR A 39 0.73 -3.88 -1.25
CA THR A 39 2.07 -3.37 -1.00
C THR A 39 2.06 -1.85 -0.93
N VAL A 40 2.97 -1.29 -0.15
CA VAL A 40 3.19 0.15 -0.07
C VAL A 40 4.68 0.38 -0.28
N GLU A 41 5.03 1.05 -1.37
CA GLU A 41 6.44 1.28 -1.72
C GLU A 41 6.71 2.76 -1.98
N ARG A 42 7.89 3.22 -1.55
CA ARG A 42 8.30 4.61 -1.76
C ARG A 42 8.54 4.86 -3.25
N ILE A 43 8.02 5.98 -3.74
CA ILE A 43 8.26 6.44 -5.10
C ILE A 43 9.43 7.41 -5.07
N LYS A 44 10.44 7.16 -5.90
CA LYS A 44 11.56 8.09 -6.06
C LYS A 44 11.08 9.32 -6.82
N ASP A 45 11.65 10.48 -6.48
CA ASP A 45 11.26 11.76 -7.11
C ASP A 45 11.35 11.71 -8.64
N VAL A 46 12.36 11.03 -9.17
CA VAL A 46 12.54 10.88 -10.62
C VAL A 46 11.44 10.06 -11.28
N ASP A 47 10.70 9.28 -10.52
CA ASP A 47 9.65 8.40 -11.03
C ASP A 47 8.23 8.96 -10.83
N LEU A 48 8.08 10.11 -10.16
CA LEU A 48 6.77 10.67 -9.82
C LEU A 48 5.88 10.91 -11.05
N GLU A 49 6.47 11.29 -12.16
CA GLU A 49 5.72 11.55 -13.39
C GLU A 49 4.96 10.31 -13.88
N LYS A 50 5.48 9.11 -13.62
CA LYS A 50 4.83 7.86 -13.99
C LYS A 50 3.51 7.63 -13.28
N TYR A 51 3.32 8.28 -12.14
CA TYR A 51 2.15 8.07 -11.27
C TYR A 51 1.17 9.25 -11.28
N LYS A 52 1.38 10.24 -12.14
CA LYS A 52 0.60 11.47 -12.14
C LYS A 52 -0.90 11.27 -12.30
N ASP A 53 -1.31 10.23 -13.01
CA ASP A 53 -2.73 9.93 -13.28
C ASP A 53 -3.34 8.96 -12.27
N TYR A 54 -2.58 8.52 -11.27
CA TYR A 54 -3.09 7.65 -10.22
C TYR A 54 -4.04 8.42 -9.29
N GLU A 55 -5.02 7.71 -8.75
CA GLU A 55 -5.82 8.24 -7.65
C GLU A 55 -4.91 8.50 -6.45
N LYS A 56 -5.12 9.62 -5.77
CA LYS A 56 -4.25 10.04 -4.67
C LYS A 56 -5.05 10.24 -3.41
N VAL A 57 -4.48 9.81 -2.29
CA VAL A 57 -4.96 10.12 -0.95
C VAL A 57 -3.82 10.81 -0.24
N SER A 58 -4.07 11.99 0.32
CA SER A 58 -3.00 12.76 0.94
C SER A 58 -3.32 13.15 2.37
N ASN A 59 -2.27 13.29 3.16
CA ASN A 59 -2.31 13.79 4.52
C ASN A 59 -1.05 14.63 4.73
N GLN A 60 -1.21 15.95 4.87
CA GLN A 60 -0.09 16.89 5.07
C GLN A 60 1.16 16.56 4.24
N ASN A 61 2.04 15.71 4.76
CA ASN A 61 3.34 15.40 4.16
C ASN A 61 3.40 14.00 3.52
N LEU A 62 2.27 13.34 3.35
CA LEU A 62 2.22 11.99 2.80
C LEU A 62 1.20 11.91 1.68
N ILE A 63 1.61 11.35 0.54
CA ILE A 63 0.71 11.10 -0.58
C ILE A 63 0.78 9.61 -0.92
N LEU A 64 -0.38 8.96 -0.93
CA LEU A 64 -0.54 7.59 -1.41
C LEU A 64 -1.10 7.63 -2.82
N TYR A 65 -0.43 6.96 -3.73
CA TYR A 65 -0.85 6.81 -5.12
C TYR A 65 -1.42 5.40 -5.27
N LEU A 66 -2.72 5.31 -5.54
CA LEU A 66 -3.43 4.04 -5.59
C LEU A 66 -3.44 3.50 -7.01
N SER A 67 -2.92 2.28 -7.20
CA SER A 67 -2.96 1.64 -8.52
C SER A 67 -4.38 1.23 -8.88
N ASP A 68 -4.66 1.12 -10.18
CA ASP A 68 -5.96 0.64 -10.66
C ASP A 68 -6.24 -0.78 -10.15
N TRP A 69 -5.21 -1.61 -10.08
CA TRP A 69 -5.36 -2.99 -9.60
C TRP A 69 -5.76 -3.03 -8.13
N PHE A 70 -5.11 -2.20 -7.31
CA PHE A 70 -5.49 -2.08 -5.90
C PHE A 70 -6.95 -1.64 -5.75
N ILE A 71 -7.35 -0.61 -6.50
CA ILE A 71 -8.72 -0.10 -6.44
C ILE A 71 -9.72 -1.17 -6.90
N LYS A 72 -9.36 -1.95 -7.91
CA LYS A 72 -10.22 -3.04 -8.39
C LYS A 72 -10.47 -4.09 -7.31
N ILE A 73 -9.46 -4.42 -6.53
CA ILE A 73 -9.54 -5.52 -5.55
C ILE A 73 -10.13 -5.03 -4.23
N TYR A 74 -9.69 -3.89 -3.72
CA TYR A 74 -10.09 -3.40 -2.41
C TYR A 74 -11.08 -2.24 -2.45
N GLY A 75 -11.21 -1.58 -3.60
CA GLY A 75 -11.97 -0.34 -3.69
C GLY A 75 -11.21 0.84 -3.11
N LYS A 76 -11.89 1.96 -3.01
CA LYS A 76 -11.36 3.15 -2.34
C LYS A 76 -11.79 3.10 -0.88
N LEU A 77 -10.81 2.96 0.00
CA LEU A 77 -11.08 2.83 1.44
C LEU A 77 -11.43 4.20 2.03
N GLU A 78 -12.30 4.19 3.03
CA GLU A 78 -12.60 5.41 3.81
C GLU A 78 -11.36 5.86 4.59
N GLU A 79 -10.61 4.91 5.14
CA GLU A 79 -9.42 5.17 5.92
C GLU A 79 -8.30 4.23 5.52
N TYR A 80 -7.07 4.76 5.53
CA TYR A 80 -5.86 3.99 5.31
C TYR A 80 -5.04 4.04 6.58
N HIS A 81 -5.04 2.95 7.34
CA HIS A 81 -4.28 2.84 8.57
C HIS A 81 -2.89 2.33 8.26
N LEU A 82 -1.88 3.15 8.50
CA LEU A 82 -0.50 2.82 8.18
C LEU A 82 0.30 2.54 9.44
N ASP A 83 1.14 1.54 9.37
CA ASP A 83 2.13 1.22 10.39
C ASP A 83 3.44 0.84 9.71
N VAL A 84 4.46 0.62 10.49
CA VAL A 84 5.79 0.24 10.00
C VAL A 84 6.05 -1.21 10.35
N SER A 85 6.50 -1.97 9.37
CA SER A 85 6.87 -3.37 9.52
C SER A 85 8.35 -3.56 9.21
N GLY A 86 8.97 -4.55 9.84
CA GLY A 86 10.36 -4.93 9.62
C GLY A 86 11.28 -4.45 10.72
N ILE A 87 12.39 -5.18 10.91
CA ILE A 87 13.40 -4.86 11.93
C ILE A 87 14.60 -4.16 11.27
N LEU A 88 15.18 -4.77 10.25
CA LEU A 88 16.34 -4.21 9.55
C LEU A 88 15.92 -3.32 8.39
N LYS A 89 14.97 -3.77 7.58
CA LYS A 89 14.39 -2.96 6.52
C LYS A 89 12.97 -2.62 6.90
N LYS A 90 12.77 -1.39 7.31
CA LYS A 90 11.45 -0.89 7.68
C LYS A 90 10.71 -0.45 6.43
N LYS A 91 9.42 -0.78 6.36
CA LYS A 91 8.54 -0.32 5.29
C LYS A 91 7.15 -0.07 5.83
N LEU A 92 6.41 0.81 5.16
CA LEU A 92 5.02 1.07 5.50
C LEU A 92 4.14 -0.08 5.03
N ILE A 93 3.14 -0.38 5.86
CA ILE A 93 2.10 -1.35 5.54
C ILE A 93 0.74 -0.75 5.86
N ILE A 94 -0.30 -1.25 5.20
CA ILE A 94 -1.69 -0.89 5.52
C ILE A 94 -2.22 -1.98 6.45
N THR A 95 -2.63 -1.59 7.65
CA THR A 95 -3.01 -2.55 8.70
C THR A 95 -4.48 -2.90 8.76
N ASN A 96 -5.34 -2.12 8.10
CA ASN A 96 -6.79 -2.37 8.13
C ASN A 96 -7.31 -3.14 6.91
N ILE A 97 -6.42 -3.73 6.14
CA ILE A 97 -6.78 -4.69 5.08
C ILE A 97 -5.85 -5.90 5.17
N ASP A 98 -6.33 -7.03 4.66
CA ASP A 98 -5.58 -8.27 4.64
C ASP A 98 -5.34 -8.74 3.21
N PRO A 99 -4.29 -9.54 2.96
CA PRO A 99 -4.13 -10.20 1.67
C PRO A 99 -5.34 -11.05 1.33
N ILE A 100 -5.69 -11.10 0.05
CA ILE A 100 -6.77 -11.97 -0.43
C ILE A 100 -6.14 -13.26 -0.93
N ILE A 101 -6.58 -14.37 -0.37
CA ILE A 101 -6.07 -15.70 -0.72
C ILE A 101 -7.20 -16.48 -1.38
N LYS A 102 -6.93 -16.96 -2.59
CA LYS A 102 -7.88 -17.80 -3.32
C LYS A 102 -7.33 -19.20 -3.46
N ASN A 103 -8.13 -20.19 -3.11
CA ASN A 103 -7.81 -21.58 -3.33
C ASN A 103 -8.27 -21.97 -4.72
N THR A 104 -7.34 -22.36 -5.60
CA THR A 104 -7.64 -22.67 -6.99
C THR A 104 -7.75 -24.18 -7.24
N CYS A 105 -7.41 -25.01 -6.29
CA CYS A 105 -7.60 -26.45 -6.42
C CYS A 105 -8.97 -26.84 -5.90
N LYS A 106 -9.69 -27.61 -6.73
CA LYS A 106 -10.95 -28.20 -6.28
C LYS A 106 -10.63 -29.46 -5.50
N ILE A 107 -11.06 -29.49 -4.26
CA ILE A 107 -11.00 -30.69 -3.43
C ILE A 107 -12.38 -31.32 -3.48
N ASN A 108 -12.43 -32.51 -4.03
CA ASN A 108 -13.67 -33.30 -4.05
C ASN A 108 -13.69 -34.21 -2.85
#